data_65cbd3f4ab54cc80a41365f71c1dea0c
#
_entry.id   65cbd3f4ab54cc80a41365f71c1dea0c
#
_cell.length_a   1.000
_cell.length_b   1.000
_cell.length_c   1.000
_cell.angle_alpha   90.00
_cell.angle_beta   90.00
_cell.angle_gamma   90.00
#
_symmetry.space_group_name_H-M   'P 1'
#
loop_
_entity.id
_entity.type
_entity.pdbx_description
1 polymer ?
#
loop_
_entity_poly.entity_id
_entity_poly.type
_entity_poly.pdbx_seq_one_letter_code
_entity_poly.pdbx_strand_id
1 'polypeptide(L)'
;MNIKLESSVLQVNSSLWALISPLMIWGLHFLFCYIFTAIHCAKNGPFMTLNDAQLAIGVATVVALLLVTVLGCIAWTQLHIKDDLLLHERSTNEDRAHFLAVATLLLACLGFVAIVFTAIPAFIFEDCR
;
A
#
# COMPACT_ATOMS: atom_id res chain seq x y z
N MET A 1 14.08 -8.02 -32.76
CA MET A 1 14.64 -6.92 -31.93
C MET A 1 13.56 -6.19 -31.14
N ASN A 2 12.35 -6.03 -31.66
CA ASN A 2 11.25 -5.34 -30.98
C ASN A 2 10.66 -6.06 -29.74
N ILE A 3 10.61 -7.40 -29.76
CA ILE A 3 10.04 -8.21 -28.66
C ILE A 3 10.85 -8.07 -27.36
N LYS A 4 12.17 -7.91 -27.47
CA LYS A 4 13.07 -7.76 -26.31
C LYS A 4 12.98 -6.37 -25.66
N LEU A 5 12.69 -5.35 -26.45
CA LEU A 5 12.46 -3.98 -25.98
C LEU A 5 11.08 -3.86 -25.30
N GLU A 6 10.05 -4.47 -25.86
CA GLU A 6 8.71 -4.47 -25.27
C GLU A 6 8.68 -5.20 -23.92
N SER A 7 9.32 -6.36 -23.81
CA SER A 7 9.43 -7.08 -22.54
C SER A 7 10.21 -6.29 -21.49
N SER A 8 11.25 -5.56 -21.88
CA SER A 8 12.02 -4.71 -20.97
C SER A 8 11.22 -3.51 -20.51
N VAL A 9 10.45 -2.87 -21.39
CA VAL A 9 9.59 -1.72 -21.03
C VAL A 9 8.44 -2.16 -20.13
N LEU A 10 7.83 -3.31 -20.40
CA LEU A 10 6.77 -3.88 -19.55
C LEU A 10 7.32 -4.27 -18.17
N GLN A 11 8.55 -4.79 -18.10
CA GLN A 11 9.18 -5.18 -16.84
C GLN A 11 9.57 -3.96 -16.00
N VAL A 12 10.04 -2.88 -16.63
CA VAL A 12 10.33 -1.61 -15.94
C VAL A 12 9.02 -0.96 -15.46
N ASN A 13 7.98 -0.97 -16.27
CA ASN A 13 6.69 -0.39 -15.93
C ASN A 13 6.03 -1.16 -14.76
N SER A 14 6.05 -2.49 -14.78
CA SER A 14 5.53 -3.31 -13.68
C SER A 14 6.29 -3.09 -12.38
N SER A 15 7.61 -2.85 -12.43
CA SER A 15 8.44 -2.61 -11.24
C SER A 15 8.17 -1.24 -10.61
N LEU A 16 7.97 -0.20 -11.41
CA LEU A 16 7.60 1.15 -10.91
C LEU A 16 6.19 1.17 -10.32
N TRP A 17 5.25 0.45 -10.91
CA TRP A 17 3.91 0.30 -10.35
C TRP A 17 3.93 -0.41 -9.00
N ALA A 18 4.76 -1.43 -8.83
CA ALA A 18 4.95 -2.10 -7.54
C ALA A 18 5.48 -1.15 -6.47
N LEU A 19 6.40 -0.24 -6.84
CA LEU A 19 6.95 0.76 -5.93
C LEU A 19 5.90 1.78 -5.46
N ILE A 20 5.04 2.25 -6.38
CA ILE A 20 4.04 3.29 -6.10
C ILE A 20 2.83 2.72 -5.37
N SER A 21 2.51 1.44 -5.57
CA SER A 21 1.27 0.82 -5.06
C SER A 21 1.07 0.91 -3.54
N PRO A 22 2.07 0.73 -2.64
CA PRO A 22 1.85 0.90 -1.20
C PRO A 22 1.44 2.33 -0.83
N LEU A 23 2.03 3.31 -1.53
CA LEU A 23 1.73 4.73 -1.32
C LEU A 23 0.31 5.08 -1.79
N MET A 24 -0.11 4.53 -2.94
CA MET A 24 -1.45 4.70 -3.47
C MET A 24 -2.51 4.09 -2.56
N ILE A 25 -2.27 2.89 -2.02
CA ILE A 25 -3.18 2.23 -1.07
C ILE A 25 -3.35 3.08 0.18
N TRP A 26 -2.25 3.56 0.77
CA TRP A 26 -2.31 4.46 1.91
C TRP A 26 -3.07 5.76 1.60
N GLY A 27 -2.76 6.41 0.47
CA GLY A 27 -3.40 7.66 0.05
C GLY A 27 -4.90 7.51 -0.17
N LEU A 28 -5.34 6.42 -0.83
CA LEU A 28 -6.76 6.11 -1.03
C LEU A 28 -7.47 5.81 0.29
N HIS A 29 -6.83 5.05 1.19
CA HIS A 29 -7.36 4.79 2.52
C HIS A 29 -7.52 6.09 3.33
N PHE A 30 -6.50 6.95 3.32
CA PHE A 30 -6.54 8.26 3.98
C PHE A 30 -7.68 9.12 3.42
N LEU A 31 -7.79 9.22 2.11
CA LEU A 31 -8.83 10.00 1.43
C LEU A 31 -10.23 9.47 1.78
N PHE A 32 -10.39 8.14 1.78
CA PHE A 32 -11.64 7.49 2.18
C PHE A 32 -12.02 7.85 3.62
N CYS A 33 -11.11 7.68 4.58
CA CYS A 33 -11.36 8.01 5.98
C CYS A 33 -11.71 9.50 6.15
N TYR A 34 -10.98 10.39 5.47
CA TYR A 34 -11.22 11.83 5.55
C TYR A 34 -12.60 12.23 5.01
N ILE A 35 -12.92 11.80 3.79
CA ILE A 35 -14.21 12.13 3.16
C ILE A 35 -15.36 11.53 3.95
N PHE A 36 -15.22 10.28 4.38
CA PHE A 36 -16.25 9.58 5.11
C PHE A 36 -16.56 10.25 6.45
N THR A 37 -15.52 10.61 7.22
CA THR A 37 -15.66 11.34 8.48
C THR A 37 -16.26 12.73 8.25
N ALA A 38 -15.81 13.45 7.22
CA ALA A 38 -16.34 14.79 6.91
C ALA A 38 -17.83 14.75 6.54
N ILE A 39 -18.26 13.79 5.74
CA ILE A 39 -19.68 13.62 5.38
C ILE A 39 -20.50 13.23 6.60
N HIS A 40 -20.00 12.30 7.42
CA HIS A 40 -20.68 11.85 8.63
C HIS A 40 -20.92 13.01 9.61
N CYS A 41 -19.89 13.82 9.86
CA CYS A 41 -19.99 14.97 10.75
C CYS A 41 -20.84 16.13 10.16
N ALA A 42 -20.81 16.34 8.85
CA ALA A 42 -21.61 17.40 8.21
C ALA A 42 -23.13 17.06 8.18
N LYS A 43 -23.47 15.79 8.14
CA LYS A 43 -24.84 15.37 7.87
C LYS A 43 -25.67 15.09 9.13
N ASN A 44 -25.17 15.26 10.34
CA ASN A 44 -25.85 15.14 11.66
C ASN A 44 -27.29 14.53 11.59
N GLY A 45 -27.50 13.49 10.79
CA GLY A 45 -28.80 12.93 10.44
C GLY A 45 -28.98 11.51 10.97
N PRO A 46 -30.23 11.06 11.19
CA PRO A 46 -30.56 9.81 11.86
C PRO A 46 -30.25 8.53 11.06
N PHE A 47 -29.52 8.63 9.93
CA PHE A 47 -29.34 7.52 9.00
C PHE A 47 -28.10 6.67 9.21
N MET A 48 -27.10 7.12 9.98
CA MET A 48 -25.91 6.33 10.31
C MET A 48 -25.52 6.53 11.77
N THR A 49 -25.42 5.44 12.51
CA THR A 49 -24.93 5.48 13.89
C THR A 49 -23.40 5.61 13.89
N LEU A 50 -22.85 6.14 14.98
CA LEU A 50 -21.36 6.21 15.16
C LEU A 50 -20.72 4.83 15.01
N ASN A 51 -21.39 3.77 15.47
CA ASN A 51 -20.95 2.39 15.32
C ASN A 51 -20.80 1.98 13.85
N ASP A 52 -21.73 2.38 12.98
CA ASP A 52 -21.67 2.04 11.54
C ASP A 52 -20.50 2.73 10.85
N ALA A 53 -20.21 3.97 11.26
CA ALA A 53 -19.06 4.72 10.74
C ALA A 53 -17.73 4.11 11.16
N GLN A 54 -17.58 3.77 12.44
CA GLN A 54 -16.37 3.10 12.95
C GLN A 54 -16.17 1.72 12.31
N LEU A 55 -17.24 0.98 12.09
CA LEU A 55 -17.19 -0.32 11.41
C LEU A 55 -16.72 -0.17 9.96
N ALA A 56 -17.26 0.81 9.22
CA ALA A 56 -16.86 1.06 7.84
C ALA A 56 -15.37 1.44 7.74
N ILE A 57 -14.88 2.34 8.60
CA ILE A 57 -13.46 2.71 8.66
C ILE A 57 -12.61 1.50 9.08
N GLY A 58 -13.05 0.72 10.05
CA GLY A 58 -12.37 -0.49 10.50
C GLY A 58 -12.20 -1.51 9.37
N VAL A 59 -13.25 -1.80 8.62
CA VAL A 59 -13.21 -2.72 7.47
C VAL A 59 -12.25 -2.17 6.39
N ALA A 60 -12.36 -0.89 6.04
CA ALA A 60 -11.46 -0.27 5.07
C ALA A 60 -9.97 -0.35 5.52
N THR A 61 -9.70 -0.16 6.80
CA THR A 61 -8.37 -0.29 7.40
C THR A 61 -7.84 -1.71 7.27
N VAL A 62 -8.63 -2.73 7.62
CA VAL A 62 -8.23 -4.13 7.50
C VAL A 62 -7.92 -4.48 6.05
N VAL A 63 -8.75 -4.07 5.10
CA VAL A 63 -8.52 -4.31 3.67
C VAL A 63 -7.22 -3.64 3.21
N ALA A 64 -7.00 -2.38 3.57
CA ALA A 64 -5.78 -1.64 3.21
C ALA A 64 -4.52 -2.31 3.80
N LEU A 65 -4.56 -2.73 5.06
CA LEU A 65 -3.46 -3.44 5.73
C LEU A 65 -3.15 -4.79 5.05
N LEU A 66 -4.19 -5.56 4.69
CA LEU A 66 -4.01 -6.82 3.96
C LEU A 66 -3.33 -6.60 2.61
N LEU A 67 -3.78 -5.60 1.83
CA LEU A 67 -3.20 -5.29 0.53
C LEU A 67 -1.72 -4.89 0.64
N VAL A 68 -1.38 -4.01 1.58
CA VAL A 68 0.00 -3.57 1.79
C VAL A 68 0.87 -4.72 2.30
N THR A 69 0.35 -5.59 3.16
CA THR A 69 1.06 -6.77 3.66
C THR A 69 1.35 -7.77 2.53
N VAL A 70 0.38 -8.03 1.65
CA VAL A 70 0.57 -8.90 0.48
C VAL A 70 1.66 -8.33 -0.44
N LEU A 71 1.65 -7.02 -0.73
CA LEU A 71 2.70 -6.38 -1.53
C LEU A 71 4.08 -6.50 -0.86
N GLY A 72 4.16 -6.29 0.44
CA GLY A 72 5.38 -6.47 1.22
C GLY A 72 5.89 -7.92 1.16
N CYS A 73 5.02 -8.91 1.29
CA CYS A 73 5.37 -10.33 1.17
C CYS A 73 5.86 -10.68 -0.24
N ILE A 74 5.23 -10.15 -1.28
CA ILE A 74 5.68 -10.35 -2.67
C ILE A 74 7.08 -9.75 -2.86
N ALA A 75 7.32 -8.53 -2.39
CA ALA A 75 8.64 -7.90 -2.46
C ALA A 75 9.69 -8.70 -1.69
N TRP A 76 9.34 -9.21 -0.50
CA TRP A 76 10.21 -10.06 0.32
C TRP A 76 10.58 -11.37 -0.40
N THR A 77 9.61 -12.07 -0.96
CA THR A 77 9.88 -13.31 -1.71
C THR A 77 10.76 -13.07 -2.93
N GLN A 78 10.58 -11.95 -3.62
CA GLN A 78 11.44 -11.58 -4.76
C GLN A 78 12.89 -11.34 -4.33
N LEU A 79 13.13 -10.79 -3.14
CA LEU A 79 14.49 -10.63 -2.59
C LEU A 79 15.14 -11.98 -2.32
N HIS A 80 14.44 -12.89 -1.64
CA HIS A 80 14.99 -14.21 -1.28
C HIS A 80 15.26 -15.11 -2.49
N ILE A 81 14.38 -15.12 -3.49
CA ILE A 81 14.58 -15.95 -4.70
C ILE A 81 15.78 -15.46 -5.52
N LYS A 82 16.08 -14.16 -5.49
CA LYS A 82 17.20 -13.58 -6.20
C LYS A 82 18.54 -13.79 -5.50
N ASP A 83 18.59 -13.79 -4.18
CA ASP A 83 19.81 -14.07 -3.43
C ASP A 83 20.36 -15.47 -3.72
N ASP A 84 19.51 -16.47 -3.95
CA ASP A 84 19.92 -17.84 -4.33
C ASP A 84 20.45 -17.92 -5.77
N LEU A 85 20.01 -17.04 -6.66
CA LEU A 85 20.41 -17.01 -8.09
C LEU A 85 21.65 -16.15 -8.36
N LEU A 86 22.02 -15.24 -7.46
CA LEU A 86 23.04 -14.22 -7.68
C LEU A 86 24.49 -14.70 -7.54
N LEU A 87 24.74 -15.99 -7.35
CA LEU A 87 26.10 -16.52 -7.25
C LEU A 87 26.85 -16.56 -8.61
N HIS A 88 26.21 -16.24 -9.74
CA HIS A 88 26.86 -16.51 -11.05
C HIS A 88 26.89 -15.43 -12.12
N GLU A 89 26.22 -14.27 -12.04
CA GLU A 89 26.46 -13.18 -13.02
C GLU A 89 25.84 -11.83 -12.58
N ARG A 90 26.69 -10.85 -12.34
CA ARG A 90 26.31 -9.45 -12.11
C ARG A 90 25.93 -8.77 -13.42
N SER A 91 24.64 -8.66 -13.68
CA SER A 91 24.10 -7.77 -14.71
C SER A 91 23.55 -6.49 -14.02
N THR A 92 23.84 -5.31 -14.59
CA THR A 92 23.35 -4.01 -14.10
C THR A 92 21.82 -3.92 -13.98
N ASN A 93 21.08 -4.78 -14.68
CA ASN A 93 19.62 -4.88 -14.59
C ASN A 93 19.16 -5.60 -13.31
N GLU A 94 19.98 -6.49 -12.75
CA GLU A 94 19.68 -7.22 -11.51
C GLU A 94 19.86 -6.34 -10.29
N ASP A 95 20.89 -5.52 -10.26
CA ASP A 95 21.12 -4.54 -9.18
C ASP A 95 19.95 -3.55 -9.08
N ARG A 96 19.42 -3.11 -10.21
CA ARG A 96 18.24 -2.23 -10.27
C ARG A 96 16.98 -2.92 -9.75
N ALA A 97 16.74 -4.17 -10.12
CA ALA A 97 15.59 -4.92 -9.68
C ALA A 97 15.65 -5.23 -8.17
N HIS A 98 16.83 -5.53 -7.65
CA HIS A 98 17.05 -5.72 -6.21
C HIS A 98 16.77 -4.43 -5.43
N PHE A 99 17.32 -3.30 -5.89
CA PHE A 99 17.06 -1.99 -5.28
C PHE A 99 15.56 -1.64 -5.25
N LEU A 100 14.84 -1.88 -6.35
CA LEU A 100 13.41 -1.63 -6.43
C LEU A 100 12.61 -2.54 -5.48
N ALA A 101 13.00 -3.79 -5.31
CA ALA A 101 12.35 -4.71 -4.37
C ALA A 101 12.56 -4.26 -2.91
N VAL A 102 13.79 -3.85 -2.54
CA VAL A 102 14.09 -3.29 -1.22
C VAL A 102 13.29 -2.02 -0.97
N ALA A 103 13.28 -1.09 -1.94
CA ALA A 103 12.53 0.15 -1.84
C ALA A 103 11.02 -0.10 -1.70
N THR A 104 10.46 -1.06 -2.45
CA THR A 104 9.04 -1.44 -2.34
C THR A 104 8.72 -2.01 -0.96
N LEU A 105 9.60 -2.84 -0.40
CA LEU A 105 9.45 -3.39 0.94
C LEU A 105 9.45 -2.30 2.00
N LEU A 106 10.39 -1.36 1.93
CA LEU A 106 10.46 -0.22 2.86
C LEU A 106 9.21 0.67 2.76
N LEU A 107 8.74 0.94 1.54
CA LEU A 107 7.50 1.70 1.33
C LEU A 107 6.26 0.95 1.82
N ALA A 108 6.22 -0.38 1.70
CA ALA A 108 5.14 -1.19 2.26
C ALA A 108 5.12 -1.12 3.79
N CYS A 109 6.29 -1.22 4.45
CA CYS A 109 6.40 -1.06 5.90
C CYS A 109 5.96 0.34 6.35
N LEU A 110 6.41 1.39 5.65
CA LEU A 110 6.01 2.77 5.93
C LEU A 110 4.50 2.96 5.72
N GLY A 111 3.96 2.46 4.62
CA GLY A 111 2.53 2.49 4.32
C GLY A 111 1.69 1.77 5.37
N PHE A 112 2.15 0.63 5.85
CA PHE A 112 1.50 -0.11 6.94
C PHE A 112 1.37 0.74 8.21
N VAL A 113 2.49 1.32 8.66
CA VAL A 113 2.50 2.21 9.84
C VAL A 113 1.59 3.43 9.62
N ALA A 114 1.66 4.05 8.45
CA ALA A 114 0.85 5.21 8.11
C ALA A 114 -0.67 4.90 8.10
N ILE A 115 -1.09 3.72 7.60
CA ILE A 115 -2.49 3.28 7.64
C ILE A 115 -2.97 3.12 9.08
N VAL A 116 -2.17 2.49 9.95
CA VAL A 116 -2.49 2.33 11.37
C VAL A 116 -2.66 3.69 12.05
N PHE A 117 -1.71 4.61 11.85
CA PHE A 117 -1.79 5.96 12.42
C PHE A 117 -3.00 6.76 11.89
N THR A 118 -3.39 6.56 10.64
CA THR A 118 -4.57 7.23 10.06
C THR A 118 -5.87 6.70 10.68
N ALA A 119 -5.92 5.43 11.08
CA ALA A 119 -7.10 4.82 11.66
C ALA A 119 -7.30 5.17 13.14
N ILE A 120 -6.23 5.40 13.90
CA ILE A 120 -6.28 5.65 15.35
C ILE A 120 -7.27 6.78 15.73
N PRO A 121 -7.27 7.97 15.11
CA PRO A 121 -8.20 9.03 15.44
C PRO A 121 -9.67 8.64 15.33
N ALA A 122 -10.02 7.81 14.35
CA ALA A 122 -11.40 7.37 14.13
C ALA A 122 -11.95 6.50 15.27
N PHE A 123 -11.07 5.87 16.04
CA PHE A 123 -11.45 5.05 17.20
C PHE A 123 -11.37 5.79 18.54
N ILE A 124 -10.58 6.88 18.61
CA ILE A 124 -10.40 7.66 19.86
C ILE A 124 -11.43 8.77 19.96
N PHE A 125 -11.77 9.42 18.85
CA PHE A 125 -12.73 10.52 18.86
C PHE A 125 -14.15 9.99 18.67
N GLU A 126 -14.93 10.04 19.74
CA GLU A 126 -16.35 9.63 19.73
C GLU A 126 -17.29 10.77 19.29
N ASP A 127 -16.81 12.02 19.27
CA ASP A 127 -17.61 13.21 18.96
C ASP A 127 -17.05 13.99 17.76
N CYS A 128 -17.98 14.51 16.94
CA CYS A 128 -17.69 15.45 15.83
C CYS A 128 -17.40 16.90 16.33
N ARG A 129 -16.74 17.08 17.44
CA ARG A 129 -16.38 18.41 17.97
C ARG A 129 -14.93 18.73 17.73
#